data_80ef7725f22b3cd96a820d82567cf5f7
#
_entry.id   80ef7725f22b3cd96a820d82567cf5f7
#
_cell.length_a   1.000
_cell.length_b   1.000
_cell.length_c   1.000
_cell.angle_alpha   90.00
_cell.angle_beta   90.00
_cell.angle_gamma   90.00
#
_symmetry.space_group_name_H-M   'P 1'
#
loop_
_entity.id
_entity.type
_entity.pdbx_description
1 polymer ?
#
loop_
_entity_poly.entity_id
_entity_poly.type
_entity_poly.pdbx_seq_one_letter_code
_entity_poly.pdbx_strand_id
1 'polypeptide(L)'
;DELLQSLTVQHFKGFEVVVVEDGSSIPCKGVVDRYADRLNIKYFSKPNSGPGQTRNYGAERSESEYLIILDSDVILPEGYFDAVEKELTTSPADAFGGPDRAHDSFTDIQKAINYSMTSFFTTGGIRGGKKKMDKFYPRSFNMGVRRAVYEALGGFSKMRFGEDIDF
;
A
#
# COMPACT_ATOMS: atom_id res chain seq x y z
N ASP A 1 -12.59 5.88 -1.33
CA ASP A 1 -12.73 7.34 -1.46
C ASP A 1 -11.66 8.06 -0.63
N GLU A 2 -11.52 7.76 0.67
CA GLU A 2 -10.58 8.41 1.59
C GLU A 2 -9.11 8.27 1.16
N LEU A 3 -8.70 7.10 0.68
CA LEU A 3 -7.36 6.90 0.12
C LEU A 3 -7.09 7.87 -1.05
N LEU A 4 -7.99 7.93 -2.04
CA LEU A 4 -7.81 8.83 -3.20
C LEU A 4 -7.79 10.31 -2.78
N GLN A 5 -8.62 10.68 -1.79
CA GLN A 5 -8.57 12.02 -1.21
C GLN A 5 -7.22 12.30 -0.55
N SER A 6 -6.66 11.36 0.20
CA SER A 6 -5.35 11.53 0.86
C SER A 6 -4.19 11.61 -0.15
N LEU A 7 -4.34 11.02 -1.34
CA LEU A 7 -3.38 11.15 -2.44
C LEU A 7 -3.41 12.54 -3.08
N THR A 8 -4.56 13.20 -3.13
CA THR A 8 -4.66 14.55 -3.74
C THR A 8 -3.91 15.62 -2.95
N VAL A 9 -3.75 15.46 -1.65
CA VAL A 9 -3.09 16.44 -0.77
C VAL A 9 -1.58 16.21 -0.63
N GLN A 10 -1.03 15.16 -1.25
CA GLN A 10 0.42 14.94 -1.24
C GLN A 10 1.14 16.06 -2.01
N HIS A 11 2.29 16.52 -1.49
CA HIS A 11 3.10 17.56 -2.14
C HIS A 11 3.84 17.02 -3.36
N PHE A 12 4.55 15.90 -3.19
CA PHE A 12 5.16 15.19 -4.31
C PHE A 12 4.09 14.71 -5.30
N LYS A 13 4.25 15.06 -6.58
CA LYS A 13 3.28 14.72 -7.64
C LYS A 13 3.83 13.76 -8.70
N GLY A 14 5.07 13.31 -8.55
CA GLY A 14 5.73 12.40 -9.50
C GLY A 14 5.29 10.94 -9.37
N PHE A 15 4.00 10.69 -9.09
CA PHE A 15 3.45 9.34 -9.01
C PHE A 15 2.23 9.16 -9.93
N GLU A 16 2.01 7.93 -10.33
CA GLU A 16 0.77 7.49 -10.96
C GLU A 16 -0.03 6.61 -9.98
N VAL A 17 -1.32 6.59 -10.14
CA VAL A 17 -2.23 5.74 -9.36
C VAL A 17 -2.84 4.69 -10.27
N VAL A 18 -2.63 3.42 -9.96
CA VAL A 18 -3.24 2.30 -10.69
C VAL A 18 -4.27 1.63 -9.79
N VAL A 19 -5.53 1.82 -10.12
CA VAL A 19 -6.66 1.17 -9.41
C VAL A 19 -7.09 -0.06 -10.19
N VAL A 20 -7.07 -1.21 -9.54
CA VAL A 20 -7.53 -2.47 -10.12
C VAL A 20 -8.70 -3.01 -9.33
N GLU A 21 -9.84 -3.11 -9.98
CA GLU A 21 -11.05 -3.72 -9.45
C GLU A 21 -11.10 -5.20 -9.77
N ASP A 22 -11.10 -6.04 -8.73
CA ASP A 22 -11.00 -7.49 -8.82
C ASP A 22 -12.38 -8.18 -8.72
N GLY A 23 -13.27 -7.87 -9.65
CA GLY A 23 -14.59 -8.50 -9.74
C GLY A 23 -15.56 -8.09 -8.65
N SER A 24 -15.53 -6.82 -8.24
CA SER A 24 -16.46 -6.26 -7.24
C SER A 24 -17.90 -6.29 -7.75
N SER A 25 -18.84 -6.60 -6.86
CA SER A 25 -20.28 -6.52 -7.16
C SER A 25 -20.77 -5.07 -7.31
N ILE A 26 -20.08 -4.13 -6.66
CA ILE A 26 -20.34 -2.68 -6.76
C ILE A 26 -19.09 -2.04 -7.33
N PRO A 27 -19.10 -1.59 -8.60
CA PRO A 27 -17.96 -0.98 -9.24
C PRO A 27 -17.53 0.34 -8.57
N CYS A 28 -16.22 0.53 -8.38
CA CYS A 28 -15.68 1.76 -7.83
C CYS A 28 -15.33 2.82 -8.89
N LYS A 29 -15.58 2.56 -10.17
CA LYS A 29 -15.25 3.47 -11.27
C LYS A 29 -15.77 4.89 -11.05
N GLY A 30 -17.02 5.06 -10.62
CA GLY A 30 -17.59 6.38 -10.34
C GLY A 30 -16.90 7.13 -9.19
N VAL A 31 -16.25 6.41 -8.28
CA VAL A 31 -15.37 7.03 -7.25
C VAL A 31 -14.09 7.52 -7.93
N VAL A 32 -13.43 6.67 -8.72
CA VAL A 32 -12.19 6.99 -9.43
C VAL A 32 -12.35 8.21 -10.35
N ASP A 33 -13.44 8.26 -11.11
CA ASP A 33 -13.72 9.34 -12.07
C ASP A 33 -13.77 10.73 -11.40
N ARG A 34 -14.12 10.83 -10.12
CA ARG A 34 -14.12 12.10 -9.36
C ARG A 34 -12.72 12.65 -9.08
N TYR A 35 -11.69 11.85 -9.28
CA TYR A 35 -10.29 12.22 -9.02
C TYR A 35 -9.44 12.34 -10.28
N ALA A 36 -10.01 12.06 -11.46
CA ALA A 36 -9.29 12.01 -12.73
C ALA A 36 -8.66 13.36 -13.15
N ASP A 37 -9.19 14.48 -12.68
CA ASP A 37 -8.67 15.84 -12.92
C ASP A 37 -7.58 16.25 -11.92
N ARG A 38 -7.41 15.49 -10.81
CA ARG A 38 -6.49 15.81 -9.72
C ARG A 38 -5.35 14.82 -9.54
N LEU A 39 -5.52 13.61 -10.06
CA LEU A 39 -4.55 12.52 -9.97
C LEU A 39 -4.26 11.95 -11.36
N ASN A 40 -3.00 11.60 -11.62
CA ASN A 40 -2.65 10.75 -12.74
C ASN A 40 -3.10 9.32 -12.43
N ILE A 41 -4.37 9.01 -12.72
CA ILE A 41 -5.03 7.78 -12.29
C ILE A 41 -5.45 6.93 -13.47
N LYS A 42 -5.10 5.64 -13.44
CA LYS A 42 -5.51 4.60 -14.38
C LYS A 42 -6.45 3.63 -13.66
N TYR A 43 -7.57 3.30 -14.27
CA TYR A 43 -8.55 2.35 -13.73
C TYR A 43 -8.67 1.13 -14.62
N PHE A 44 -8.61 -0.04 -14.00
CA PHE A 44 -8.81 -1.33 -14.66
C PHE A 44 -9.80 -2.17 -13.86
N SER A 45 -10.62 -2.95 -14.57
CA SER A 45 -11.53 -3.94 -13.98
C SER A 45 -11.28 -5.29 -14.62
N LYS A 46 -11.32 -6.35 -13.82
CA LYS A 46 -11.11 -7.72 -14.27
C LYS A 46 -11.93 -8.71 -13.45
N PRO A 47 -12.14 -9.94 -13.93
CA PRO A 47 -12.69 -11.02 -13.10
C PRO A 47 -11.84 -11.27 -11.87
N ASN A 48 -12.49 -11.67 -10.77
CA ASN A 48 -11.81 -11.94 -9.50
C ASN A 48 -10.73 -13.02 -9.65
N SER A 49 -9.53 -12.72 -9.15
CA SER A 49 -8.39 -13.63 -9.16
C SER A 49 -7.61 -13.63 -7.85
N GLY A 50 -8.07 -12.87 -6.88
CA GLY A 50 -7.45 -12.71 -5.57
C GLY A 50 -6.41 -11.59 -5.49
N PRO A 51 -6.00 -11.21 -4.27
CA PRO A 51 -5.23 -9.99 -4.02
C PRO A 51 -3.85 -10.01 -4.67
N GLY A 52 -3.08 -11.09 -4.55
CA GLY A 52 -1.74 -11.18 -5.14
C GLY A 52 -1.75 -11.01 -6.66
N GLN A 53 -2.66 -11.72 -7.36
CA GLN A 53 -2.78 -11.63 -8.81
C GLN A 53 -3.31 -10.26 -9.27
N THR A 54 -4.09 -9.60 -8.43
CA THR A 54 -4.59 -8.25 -8.69
C THR A 54 -3.49 -7.20 -8.57
N ARG A 55 -2.60 -7.36 -7.58
CA ARG A 55 -1.40 -6.52 -7.43
C ARG A 55 -0.44 -6.73 -8.60
N ASN A 56 -0.21 -7.97 -9.03
CA ASN A 56 0.59 -8.27 -10.22
C ASN A 56 0.02 -7.58 -11.46
N TYR A 57 -1.28 -7.68 -11.66
CA TYR A 57 -1.98 -7.05 -12.79
C TYR A 57 -1.82 -5.52 -12.78
N GLY A 58 -1.85 -4.89 -11.60
CA GLY A 58 -1.59 -3.46 -11.44
C GLY A 58 -0.14 -3.09 -11.71
N ALA A 59 0.80 -3.87 -11.20
CA ALA A 59 2.23 -3.67 -11.39
C ALA A 59 2.64 -3.71 -12.88
N GLU A 60 2.10 -4.66 -13.65
CA GLU A 60 2.31 -4.77 -15.10
C GLU A 60 1.85 -3.54 -15.88
N ARG A 61 0.94 -2.72 -15.32
CA ARG A 61 0.32 -1.56 -15.96
C ARG A 61 0.85 -0.22 -15.46
N SER A 62 1.79 -0.26 -14.55
CA SER A 62 2.50 0.91 -14.07
C SER A 62 3.88 1.02 -14.74
N GLU A 63 4.46 2.22 -14.77
CA GLU A 63 5.74 2.50 -15.42
C GLU A 63 6.79 3.04 -14.45
N SER A 64 6.43 3.22 -13.18
CA SER A 64 7.27 3.81 -12.14
C SER A 64 8.43 2.90 -11.73
N GLU A 65 9.55 3.50 -11.29
CA GLU A 65 10.71 2.76 -10.75
C GLU A 65 10.38 2.01 -9.45
N TYR A 66 9.54 2.59 -8.61
CA TYR A 66 9.04 1.98 -7.39
C TYR A 66 7.54 1.71 -7.48
N LEU A 67 7.14 0.56 -6.99
CA LEU A 67 5.75 0.17 -6.79
C LEU A 67 5.41 0.38 -5.32
N ILE A 68 4.41 1.20 -5.02
CA ILE A 68 3.88 1.33 -3.65
C ILE A 68 2.49 0.70 -3.65
N ILE A 69 2.37 -0.40 -2.94
CA ILE A 69 1.15 -1.19 -2.82
C ILE A 69 0.40 -0.71 -1.60
N LEU A 70 -0.84 -0.32 -1.79
CA LEU A 70 -1.72 0.21 -0.74
C LEU A 70 -3.05 -0.55 -0.77
N ASP A 71 -3.58 -0.86 0.39
CA ASP A 71 -4.94 -1.34 0.51
C ASP A 71 -5.94 -0.17 0.40
N SER A 72 -7.14 -0.42 -0.11
CA SER A 72 -8.11 0.62 -0.45
C SER A 72 -8.71 1.37 0.76
N ASP A 73 -8.51 0.86 1.96
CA ASP A 73 -8.97 1.40 3.25
C ASP A 73 -7.88 2.13 4.05
N VAL A 74 -6.75 2.43 3.41
CA VAL A 74 -5.66 3.20 4.00
C VAL A 74 -5.88 4.70 3.77
N ILE A 75 -5.48 5.52 4.73
CA ILE A 75 -5.37 6.99 4.60
C ILE A 75 -3.89 7.35 4.81
N LEU A 76 -3.28 7.96 3.80
CA LEU A 76 -1.89 8.41 3.89
C LEU A 76 -1.80 9.75 4.62
N PRO A 77 -0.83 9.94 5.52
CA PRO A 77 -0.55 11.26 6.07
C PRO A 77 -0.04 12.21 5.00
N GLU A 78 -0.30 13.49 5.18
CA GLU A 78 0.29 14.55 4.37
C GLU A 78 1.81 14.47 4.41
N GLY A 79 2.49 14.60 3.26
CA GLY A 79 3.94 14.48 3.16
C GLY A 79 4.48 13.04 3.18
N TYR A 80 3.61 12.02 3.03
CA TYR A 80 4.05 10.63 2.96
C TYR A 80 5.07 10.40 1.84
N PHE A 81 4.78 10.86 0.62
CA PHE A 81 5.70 10.68 -0.51
C PHE A 81 6.96 11.51 -0.40
N ASP A 82 6.91 12.70 0.20
CA ASP A 82 8.10 13.51 0.47
C ASP A 82 9.06 12.77 1.41
N ALA A 83 8.50 12.10 2.43
CA ALA A 83 9.29 11.28 3.35
C ALA A 83 9.89 10.06 2.66
N VAL A 84 9.12 9.38 1.81
CA VAL A 84 9.60 8.23 1.02
C VAL A 84 10.71 8.65 0.07
N GLU A 85 10.53 9.73 -0.69
CA GLU A 85 11.53 10.24 -1.62
C GLU A 85 12.83 10.61 -0.90
N LYS A 86 12.72 11.34 0.21
CA LYS A 86 13.86 11.72 1.02
C LYS A 86 14.63 10.51 1.54
N GLU A 87 13.91 9.51 2.07
CA GLU A 87 14.54 8.31 2.61
C GLU A 87 15.23 7.50 1.53
N LEU A 88 14.57 7.25 0.40
CA LEU A 88 15.14 6.51 -0.72
C LEU A 88 16.34 7.23 -1.37
N THR A 89 16.36 8.56 -1.35
CA THR A 89 17.51 9.33 -1.83
C THR A 89 18.70 9.22 -0.88
N THR A 90 18.44 9.18 0.43
CA THR A 90 19.48 9.15 1.46
C THR A 90 19.99 7.72 1.72
N SER A 91 19.09 6.76 1.70
CA SER A 91 19.33 5.35 1.99
C SER A 91 18.53 4.47 1.02
N PRO A 92 19.05 4.27 -0.21
CA PRO A 92 18.36 3.45 -1.20
C PRO A 92 18.04 2.05 -0.66
N ALA A 93 16.80 1.60 -0.86
CA ALA A 93 16.31 0.30 -0.42
C ALA A 93 15.57 -0.40 -1.57
N ASP A 94 15.67 -1.71 -1.65
CA ASP A 94 14.95 -2.50 -2.64
C ASP A 94 13.48 -2.72 -2.24
N ALA A 95 13.22 -2.78 -0.93
CA ALA A 95 11.87 -2.81 -0.39
C ALA A 95 11.79 -2.02 0.92
N PHE A 96 10.62 -1.44 1.17
CA PHE A 96 10.32 -0.74 2.42
C PHE A 96 8.85 -0.93 2.80
N GLY A 97 8.52 -0.60 4.02
CA GLY A 97 7.16 -0.52 4.51
C GLY A 97 7.12 0.37 5.75
N GLY A 98 5.94 0.78 6.12
CA GLY A 98 5.73 1.62 7.28
C GLY A 98 4.81 0.98 8.32
N PRO A 99 4.85 1.47 9.57
CA PRO A 99 3.90 1.06 10.58
C PRO A 99 2.51 1.60 10.27
N ASP A 100 1.50 0.84 10.69
CA ASP A 100 0.12 1.29 10.73
C ASP A 100 -0.24 1.91 12.08
N ARG A 101 -1.23 2.77 12.09
CA ARG A 101 -1.84 3.30 13.31
C ARG A 101 -3.33 3.52 13.12
N ALA A 102 -4.09 3.48 14.23
CA ALA A 102 -5.49 3.86 14.21
C ALA A 102 -5.65 5.31 13.77
N HIS A 103 -6.60 5.56 12.88
CA HIS A 103 -7.03 6.92 12.54
C HIS A 103 -7.77 7.55 13.74
N ASP A 104 -7.73 8.87 13.84
CA ASP A 104 -8.33 9.60 14.98
C ASP A 104 -9.85 9.40 15.06
N SER A 105 -10.52 9.19 13.93
CA SER A 105 -11.97 8.91 13.85
C SER A 105 -12.36 7.50 14.29
N PHE A 106 -11.40 6.63 14.57
CA PHE A 106 -11.70 5.26 15.01
C PHE A 106 -12.45 5.26 16.35
N THR A 107 -13.40 4.35 16.48
CA THR A 107 -14.08 4.07 17.75
C THR A 107 -13.10 3.52 18.78
N ASP A 108 -13.47 3.58 20.05
CA ASP A 108 -12.62 3.06 21.14
C ASP A 108 -12.31 1.57 20.97
N ILE A 109 -13.25 0.79 20.43
CA ILE A 109 -13.04 -0.63 20.12
C ILE A 109 -11.99 -0.80 19.01
N GLN A 110 -12.07 -0.04 17.93
CA GLN A 110 -11.09 -0.08 16.85
C GLN A 110 -9.70 0.37 17.32
N LYS A 111 -9.63 1.39 18.17
CA LYS A 111 -8.39 1.83 18.82
C LYS A 111 -7.80 0.76 19.72
N ALA A 112 -8.62 0.06 20.49
CA ALA A 112 -8.19 -1.05 21.33
C ALA A 112 -7.67 -2.24 20.50
N ILE A 113 -8.33 -2.57 19.39
CA ILE A 113 -7.87 -3.59 18.45
C ILE A 113 -6.52 -3.17 17.85
N ASN A 114 -6.37 -1.93 17.38
CA ASN A 114 -5.11 -1.42 16.84
C ASN A 114 -4.00 -1.47 17.91
N TYR A 115 -4.27 -1.05 19.14
CA TYR A 115 -3.32 -1.17 20.26
C TYR A 115 -2.89 -2.62 20.48
N SER A 116 -3.84 -3.55 20.49
CA SER A 116 -3.56 -4.98 20.60
C SER A 116 -2.66 -5.49 19.46
N MET A 117 -2.86 -5.01 18.24
CA MET A 117 -2.08 -5.40 17.07
C MET A 117 -0.68 -4.76 17.00
N THR A 118 -0.47 -3.61 17.63
CA THR A 118 0.79 -2.84 17.58
C THR A 118 1.60 -2.89 18.88
N SER A 119 1.01 -3.38 19.97
CA SER A 119 1.66 -3.47 21.27
C SER A 119 2.83 -4.45 21.26
N PHE A 120 3.91 -4.07 21.92
CA PHE A 120 5.05 -4.94 22.14
C PHE A 120 4.69 -6.27 22.86
N PHE A 121 3.72 -6.23 23.79
CA PHE A 121 3.33 -7.39 24.56
C PHE A 121 2.56 -8.44 23.74
N THR A 122 1.90 -8.03 22.66
CA THR A 122 1.07 -8.93 21.83
C THR A 122 1.78 -9.38 20.57
N THR A 123 2.58 -8.52 19.96
CA THR A 123 3.20 -8.78 18.64
C THR A 123 4.72 -8.66 18.66
N GLY A 124 5.35 -8.52 19.84
CA GLY A 124 6.80 -8.33 19.96
C GLY A 124 7.31 -7.03 19.33
N GLY A 125 6.41 -6.08 19.03
CA GLY A 125 6.75 -4.81 18.38
C GLY A 125 6.89 -4.88 16.87
N ILE A 126 6.51 -6.01 16.25
CA ILE A 126 6.59 -6.22 14.79
C ILE A 126 5.83 -5.15 14.00
N ARG A 127 4.71 -4.65 14.53
CA ARG A 127 3.87 -3.61 13.89
C ARG A 127 4.08 -2.20 14.46
N GLY A 128 4.67 -2.06 15.64
CA GLY A 128 4.80 -0.79 16.36
C GLY A 128 6.05 0.04 16.06
N GLY A 129 6.95 -0.41 15.25
CA GLY A 129 7.94 0.37 14.51
C GLY A 129 9.10 1.07 15.25
N LYS A 130 9.34 0.85 16.55
CA LYS A 130 10.45 1.54 17.26
C LYS A 130 11.72 0.72 17.51
N LYS A 131 11.75 -0.56 17.18
CA LYS A 131 12.96 -1.39 17.28
C LYS A 131 13.40 -1.85 15.90
N LYS A 132 14.70 -1.67 15.60
CA LYS A 132 15.35 -2.29 14.45
C LYS A 132 15.20 -3.81 14.62
N MET A 133 14.44 -4.45 13.72
CA MET A 133 14.30 -5.90 13.68
C MET A 133 15.38 -6.47 12.76
N ASP A 134 15.93 -7.62 13.10
CA ASP A 134 16.92 -8.34 12.27
C ASP A 134 16.32 -8.80 10.93
N LYS A 135 14.98 -8.95 10.86
CA LYS A 135 14.23 -9.26 9.65
C LYS A 135 13.03 -8.34 9.55
N PHE A 136 12.88 -7.70 8.40
CA PHE A 136 11.74 -6.87 8.06
C PHE A 136 10.86 -7.61 7.05
N TYR A 137 9.57 -7.69 7.36
CA TYR A 137 8.56 -8.25 6.47
C TYR A 137 7.59 -7.13 6.10
N PRO A 138 7.73 -6.53 4.91
CA PRO A 138 6.77 -5.54 4.46
C PRO A 138 5.38 -6.15 4.36
N ARG A 139 4.37 -5.34 4.64
CA ARG A 139 2.98 -5.76 4.56
C ARG A 139 2.30 -5.07 3.41
N SER A 140 1.43 -5.78 2.72
CA SER A 140 0.80 -5.32 1.49
C SER A 140 -0.08 -4.06 1.64
N PHE A 141 -0.50 -3.71 2.85
CA PHE A 141 -1.27 -2.48 3.06
C PHE A 141 -0.45 -1.20 2.87
N ASN A 142 0.89 -1.29 3.01
CA ASN A 142 1.85 -0.20 2.80
C ASN A 142 3.23 -0.79 2.51
N MET A 143 3.40 -1.31 1.29
CA MET A 143 4.63 -1.92 0.83
C MET A 143 5.17 -1.15 -0.37
N GLY A 144 6.39 -0.64 -0.26
CA GLY A 144 7.15 -0.13 -1.39
C GLY A 144 8.20 -1.14 -1.83
N VAL A 145 8.34 -1.34 -3.13
CA VAL A 145 9.34 -2.25 -3.71
C VAL A 145 9.85 -1.71 -5.03
N ARG A 146 11.15 -1.81 -5.26
CA ARG A 146 11.77 -1.47 -6.54
C ARG A 146 11.24 -2.40 -7.63
N ARG A 147 10.77 -1.83 -8.75
CA ARG A 147 10.21 -2.61 -9.87
C ARG A 147 11.12 -3.75 -10.32
N ALA A 148 12.41 -3.47 -10.53
CA ALA A 148 13.35 -4.49 -11.01
C ALA A 148 13.44 -5.70 -10.04
N VAL A 149 13.34 -5.46 -8.74
CA VAL A 149 13.31 -6.52 -7.73
C VAL A 149 11.97 -7.26 -7.76
N TYR A 150 10.85 -6.52 -7.85
CA TYR A 150 9.53 -7.11 -7.99
C TYR A 150 9.44 -8.07 -9.18
N GLU A 151 9.94 -7.64 -10.34
CA GLU A 151 9.96 -8.44 -11.57
C GLU A 151 10.91 -9.64 -11.45
N ALA A 152 12.10 -9.46 -10.85
CA ALA A 152 13.06 -10.55 -10.63
C ALA A 152 12.52 -11.66 -9.70
N LEU A 153 11.67 -11.30 -8.73
CA LEU A 153 10.99 -12.24 -7.83
C LEU A 153 9.74 -12.88 -8.48
N GLY A 154 9.28 -12.36 -9.62
CA GLY A 154 8.10 -12.86 -10.33
C GLY A 154 6.77 -12.35 -9.76
N GLY A 155 6.81 -11.31 -8.92
CA GLY A 155 5.64 -10.75 -8.26
C GLY A 155 5.05 -11.66 -7.18
N PHE A 156 3.82 -11.40 -6.78
CA PHE A 156 3.10 -12.21 -5.78
C PHE A 156 2.74 -13.58 -6.32
N SER A 157 2.93 -14.60 -5.50
CA SER A 157 2.52 -15.97 -5.80
C SER A 157 0.98 -16.11 -5.88
N LYS A 158 0.52 -17.23 -6.45
CA LYS A 158 -0.93 -17.55 -6.56
C LYS A 158 -1.52 -18.09 -5.26
N MET A 159 -1.01 -17.66 -4.13
CA MET A 159 -1.56 -18.05 -2.83
C MET A 159 -2.88 -17.31 -2.56
N ARG A 160 -3.78 -18.00 -1.88
CA ARG A 160 -5.07 -17.42 -1.48
C ARG A 160 -4.95 -16.51 -0.25
N PHE A 161 -3.99 -16.81 0.62
CA PHE A 161 -3.69 -16.08 1.86
C PHE A 161 -2.19 -16.10 2.12
N GLY A 162 -1.65 -15.00 2.66
CA GLY A 162 -0.25 -14.90 3.05
C GLY A 162 0.71 -14.65 1.88
N GLU A 163 0.19 -14.22 0.74
CA GLU A 163 0.98 -13.89 -0.45
C GLU A 163 1.95 -12.73 -0.21
N ASP A 164 1.66 -11.86 0.76
CA ASP A 164 2.52 -10.75 1.17
C ASP A 164 3.68 -11.18 2.06
N ILE A 165 3.54 -12.32 2.74
CA ILE A 165 4.61 -12.91 3.57
C ILE A 165 5.52 -13.79 2.72
N ASP A 166 4.97 -14.40 1.67
CA ASP A 166 5.70 -15.25 0.73
C ASP A 166 6.59 -14.41 -0.23
N PHE A 167 6.17 -13.19 -0.54
CA PHE A 167 6.88 -12.24 -1.39
C PHE A 167 8.16 -11.72 -0.71
#